data_1b28e50666f4ef5efd5d1236f1c82cd3
#
_entry.id   1b28e50666f4ef5efd5d1236f1c82cd3
#
_cell.length_a   1.000
_cell.length_b   1.000
_cell.length_c   1.000
_cell.angle_alpha   90.00
_cell.angle_beta   90.00
_cell.angle_gamma   90.00
#
_symmetry.space_group_name_H-M   'P 1'
#
loop_
_entity.id
_entity.type
_entity.pdbx_description
1 polymer ?
#
loop_
_entity_poly.entity_id
_entity_poly.type
_entity_poly.pdbx_seq_one_letter_code
_entity_poly.pdbx_strand_id
1 'polypeptide(L)'
;TRLRFETPPGQQSQIDWGQATVPFRAGPSVVHVFVLTLGFSRRGFYHACADERLAQFLEAHERAFAHFGGHTREHLYDRPRTVCYADETGRRIWNPTFKAFADYWGFEPRVCRPYRAQTKGKVESGVKYVKRNFLPGRTFVDVVDFQAQLDEWNTTIADRRVHGTTHELPMVRFEREHGQLVPLAGQGSFQQEARVSRIVAEDYLVSLATNRYSVPFRLIGQRVEVQRRGDTVQIFHRDREVATHPVIPGNHQFRILPEHGPGAIART
;
A
#
# COMPACT_ATOMS: atom_id res chain seq x y z
N THR A 1 5.89 -17.32 34.07
CA THR A 1 5.38 -15.94 33.75
C THR A 1 5.92 -15.55 32.40
N ARG A 2 5.06 -15.51 31.36
CA ARG A 2 5.45 -15.05 30.02
C ARG A 2 5.49 -13.53 30.04
N LEU A 3 6.66 -12.91 29.94
CA LEU A 3 6.84 -11.48 29.70
C LEU A 3 6.20 -11.14 28.35
N ARG A 4 5.07 -10.45 28.38
CA ARG A 4 4.45 -9.86 27.20
C ARG A 4 5.11 -8.51 26.97
N PHE A 5 5.94 -8.42 25.92
CA PHE A 5 6.47 -7.13 25.49
C PHE A 5 5.33 -6.31 24.90
N GLU A 6 4.94 -5.23 25.56
CA GLU A 6 4.08 -4.22 24.96
C GLU A 6 4.91 -3.36 23.99
N THR A 7 4.36 -3.08 22.85
CA THR A 7 4.97 -2.17 21.89
C THR A 7 4.72 -0.73 22.35
N PRO A 8 5.75 0.14 22.45
CA PRO A 8 5.56 1.54 22.77
C PRO A 8 4.61 2.24 21.77
N PRO A 9 3.92 3.33 22.19
CA PRO A 9 3.08 4.11 21.28
C PRO A 9 3.84 4.60 20.05
N GLY A 10 3.24 4.51 18.87
CA GLY A 10 3.82 4.96 17.61
C GLY A 10 5.03 4.16 17.10
N GLN A 11 5.44 3.09 17.81
CA GLN A 11 6.64 2.35 17.45
C GLN A 11 6.40 1.36 16.31
N GLN A 12 5.41 0.50 16.40
CA GLN A 12 5.24 -0.59 15.44
C GLN A 12 3.77 -0.87 15.15
N SER A 13 3.47 -1.13 13.89
CA SER A 13 2.23 -1.74 13.45
C SER A 13 2.47 -3.11 12.84
N GLN A 14 1.42 -3.91 12.75
CA GLN A 14 1.44 -5.20 12.09
C GLN A 14 0.50 -5.18 10.89
N ILE A 15 1.00 -5.66 9.76
CA ILE A 15 0.26 -5.78 8.52
C ILE A 15 -0.06 -7.25 8.28
N ASP A 16 -1.34 -7.52 8.08
CA ASP A 16 -1.89 -8.82 7.70
C ASP A 16 -2.63 -8.66 6.36
N TRP A 17 -2.54 -9.67 5.52
CA TRP A 17 -3.21 -9.72 4.24
C TRP A 17 -3.78 -11.11 4.03
N GLY A 18 -5.00 -11.19 3.58
CA GLY A 18 -5.60 -12.49 3.32
C GLY A 18 -6.91 -12.39 2.56
N GLN A 19 -7.45 -13.54 2.22
CA GLN A 19 -8.67 -13.68 1.44
C GLN A 19 -9.84 -14.04 2.32
N ALA A 20 -11.03 -13.55 1.99
CA ALA A 20 -12.30 -13.94 2.59
C ALA A 20 -13.32 -14.24 1.49
N THR A 21 -14.08 -15.31 1.62
CA THR A 21 -15.24 -15.55 0.78
C THR A 21 -16.41 -14.75 1.33
N VAL A 22 -16.92 -13.83 0.52
CA VAL A 22 -17.97 -12.86 0.89
C VAL A 22 -19.27 -13.21 0.16
N PRO A 23 -20.41 -13.32 0.86
CA PRO A 23 -21.71 -13.61 0.25
C PRO A 23 -22.32 -12.33 -0.35
N PHE A 24 -22.01 -12.03 -1.60
CA PHE A 24 -22.66 -10.97 -2.34
C PHE A 24 -24.02 -11.42 -2.89
N ARG A 25 -24.89 -10.46 -3.20
CA ARG A 25 -26.20 -10.76 -3.84
C ARG A 25 -26.07 -11.51 -5.17
N ALA A 26 -25.02 -11.20 -5.94
CA ALA A 26 -24.73 -11.87 -7.21
C ALA A 26 -24.11 -13.29 -7.03
N GLY A 27 -23.85 -13.71 -5.81
CA GLY A 27 -23.19 -14.96 -5.46
C GLY A 27 -21.90 -14.74 -4.67
N PRO A 28 -21.37 -15.78 -4.02
CA PRO A 28 -20.16 -15.68 -3.22
C PRO A 28 -18.94 -15.36 -4.10
N SER A 29 -18.09 -14.45 -3.64
CA SER A 29 -16.84 -14.08 -4.31
C SER A 29 -15.71 -13.92 -3.30
N VAL A 30 -14.47 -14.07 -3.78
CA VAL A 30 -13.29 -13.87 -2.96
C VAL A 30 -12.94 -12.38 -2.92
N VAL A 31 -12.79 -11.85 -1.72
CA VAL A 31 -12.30 -10.48 -1.47
C VAL A 31 -10.97 -10.57 -0.75
N HIS A 32 -10.00 -9.79 -1.20
CA HIS A 32 -8.72 -9.64 -0.53
C HIS A 32 -8.86 -8.54 0.54
N VAL A 33 -8.47 -8.85 1.78
CA VAL A 33 -8.59 -7.91 2.89
C VAL A 33 -7.22 -7.55 3.40
N PHE A 34 -6.89 -6.27 3.31
CA PHE A 34 -5.72 -5.67 3.95
C PHE A 34 -6.08 -5.24 5.37
N VAL A 35 -5.22 -5.56 6.32
CA VAL A 35 -5.39 -5.16 7.71
C VAL A 35 -4.09 -4.56 8.23
N LEU A 36 -4.15 -3.34 8.76
CA LEU A 36 -3.07 -2.74 9.53
C LEU A 36 -3.54 -2.55 10.97
N THR A 37 -2.81 -3.12 11.92
CA THR A 37 -3.12 -3.02 13.36
C THR A 37 -1.97 -2.31 14.07
N LEU A 38 -2.28 -1.21 14.78
CA LEU A 38 -1.33 -0.49 15.61
C LEU A 38 -0.90 -1.34 16.81
N GLY A 39 0.39 -1.39 17.08
CA GLY A 39 0.96 -2.30 18.07
C GLY A 39 0.64 -1.94 19.51
N PHE A 40 0.45 -0.67 19.83
CA PHE A 40 0.11 -0.21 21.17
C PHE A 40 -1.40 -0.19 21.41
N SER A 41 -2.15 0.57 20.62
CA SER A 41 -3.60 0.74 20.81
C SER A 41 -4.42 -0.48 20.42
N ARG A 42 -3.91 -1.34 19.56
CA ARG A 42 -4.64 -2.44 18.91
C ARG A 42 -5.76 -1.96 17.99
N ARG A 43 -5.76 -0.68 17.67
CA ARG A 43 -6.68 -0.12 16.69
C ARG A 43 -6.35 -0.64 15.30
N GLY A 44 -7.37 -1.08 14.57
CA GLY A 44 -7.23 -1.68 13.24
C GLY A 44 -7.76 -0.77 12.14
N PHE A 45 -7.15 -0.89 10.97
CA PHE A 45 -7.68 -0.43 9.70
C PHE A 45 -7.90 -1.64 8.80
N TYR A 46 -9.05 -1.69 8.11
CA TYR A 46 -9.46 -2.81 7.28
C TYR A 46 -9.87 -2.30 5.91
N HIS A 47 -9.33 -2.90 4.85
CA HIS A 47 -9.61 -2.45 3.49
C HIS A 47 -9.78 -3.62 2.53
N ALA A 48 -10.86 -3.59 1.73
CA ALA A 48 -11.10 -4.53 0.66
C ALA A 48 -10.29 -4.15 -0.58
N CYS A 49 -9.48 -5.07 -1.07
CA CYS A 49 -8.66 -4.89 -2.25
C CYS A 49 -9.15 -5.79 -3.39
N ALA A 50 -8.99 -5.33 -4.62
CA ALA A 50 -9.37 -6.09 -5.80
C ALA A 50 -8.47 -7.31 -6.01
N ASP A 51 -7.18 -7.18 -5.67
CA ASP A 51 -6.17 -8.23 -5.79
C ASP A 51 -5.04 -8.03 -4.76
N GLU A 52 -4.06 -8.95 -4.76
CA GLU A 52 -2.87 -8.89 -3.89
C GLU A 52 -1.63 -8.31 -4.60
N ARG A 53 -1.82 -7.50 -5.64
CA ARG A 53 -0.71 -6.86 -6.34
C ARG A 53 -0.10 -5.72 -5.51
N LEU A 54 1.17 -5.45 -5.79
CA LEU A 54 1.92 -4.42 -5.06
C LEU A 54 1.22 -3.05 -5.08
N ALA A 55 0.63 -2.65 -6.20
CA ALA A 55 -0.06 -1.35 -6.31
C ALA A 55 -1.21 -1.21 -5.29
N GLN A 56 -2.06 -2.24 -5.16
CA GLN A 56 -3.15 -2.27 -4.17
C GLN A 56 -2.60 -2.28 -2.73
N PHE A 57 -1.48 -2.98 -2.53
CA PHE A 57 -0.83 -3.04 -1.23
C PHE A 57 -0.30 -1.67 -0.77
N LEU A 58 0.35 -0.92 -1.67
CA LEU A 58 0.84 0.42 -1.39
C LEU A 58 -0.32 1.40 -1.13
N GLU A 59 -1.36 1.35 -1.97
CA GLU A 59 -2.56 2.18 -1.80
C GLU A 59 -3.24 1.92 -0.45
N ALA A 60 -3.39 0.64 -0.06
CA ALA A 60 -3.99 0.27 1.22
C ALA A 60 -3.19 0.80 2.43
N HIS A 61 -1.85 0.85 2.34
CA HIS A 61 -1.03 1.52 3.36
C HIS A 61 -1.32 3.00 3.46
N GLU A 62 -1.37 3.71 2.32
CA GLU A 62 -1.63 5.15 2.31
C GLU A 62 -3.03 5.48 2.85
N ARG A 63 -4.03 4.65 2.54
CA ARG A 63 -5.38 4.76 3.13
C ARG A 63 -5.35 4.53 4.63
N ALA A 64 -4.56 3.56 5.12
CA ALA A 64 -4.39 3.33 6.55
C ALA A 64 -3.69 4.51 7.24
N PHE A 65 -2.67 5.09 6.62
CA PHE A 65 -1.97 6.26 7.14
C PHE A 65 -2.91 7.45 7.25
N ALA A 66 -3.72 7.69 6.22
CA ALA A 66 -4.76 8.74 6.24
C ALA A 66 -5.82 8.48 7.34
N HIS A 67 -6.25 7.22 7.52
CA HIS A 67 -7.22 6.84 8.56
C HIS A 67 -6.71 7.12 9.98
N PHE A 68 -5.43 6.87 10.24
CA PHE A 68 -4.82 7.11 11.54
C PHE A 68 -4.29 8.56 11.71
N GLY A 69 -4.21 9.34 10.64
CA GLY A 69 -3.58 10.66 10.64
C GLY A 69 -2.04 10.61 10.79
N GLY A 70 -1.44 9.47 10.51
CA GLY A 70 -0.02 9.20 10.63
C GLY A 70 0.29 7.71 10.53
N HIS A 71 1.56 7.35 10.73
CA HIS A 71 1.99 5.94 10.70
C HIS A 71 3.02 5.64 11.81
N THR A 72 3.24 4.38 12.10
CA THR A 72 4.27 3.94 13.05
C THR A 72 5.66 3.95 12.42
N ARG A 73 6.71 4.01 13.25
CA ARG A 73 8.12 3.99 12.80
C ARG A 73 8.50 2.69 12.12
N GLU A 74 7.90 1.58 12.52
CA GLU A 74 8.15 0.24 11.98
C GLU A 74 6.84 -0.42 11.54
N HIS A 75 6.89 -1.15 10.44
CA HIS A 75 5.80 -1.99 9.97
C HIS A 75 6.26 -3.44 9.87
N LEU A 76 5.56 -4.33 10.60
CA LEU A 76 5.87 -5.76 10.66
C LEU A 76 5.00 -6.54 9.68
N TYR A 77 5.64 -7.29 8.76
CA TYR A 77 5.00 -8.09 7.72
C TYR A 77 5.18 -9.59 7.96
N ASP A 78 4.15 -10.38 7.66
CA ASP A 78 4.24 -11.85 7.65
C ASP A 78 4.67 -12.35 6.26
N ARG A 79 5.87 -11.93 5.82
CA ARG A 79 6.56 -12.39 4.60
C ARG A 79 5.72 -12.41 3.30
N PRO A 80 4.97 -11.39 2.95
CA PRO A 80 4.34 -11.37 1.64
C PRO A 80 5.41 -11.25 0.55
N ARG A 81 5.28 -12.03 -0.53
CA ARG A 81 6.19 -11.96 -1.69
C ARG A 81 6.21 -10.58 -2.35
N THR A 82 5.17 -9.80 -2.18
CA THR A 82 5.08 -8.40 -2.61
C THR A 82 6.10 -7.50 -1.91
N VAL A 83 6.49 -7.83 -0.68
CA VAL A 83 7.41 -7.02 0.15
C VAL A 83 8.84 -7.48 0.00
N CYS A 84 9.08 -8.80 0.05
CA CYS A 84 10.43 -9.35 -0.04
C CYS A 84 10.42 -10.79 -0.57
N TYR A 85 11.53 -11.19 -1.16
CA TYR A 85 11.79 -12.55 -1.64
C TYR A 85 13.20 -13.00 -1.22
N ALA A 86 13.48 -14.29 -1.36
CA ALA A 86 14.82 -14.81 -1.16
C ALA A 86 15.53 -14.91 -2.53
N ASP A 87 16.80 -14.52 -2.60
CA ASP A 87 17.66 -14.80 -3.76
C ASP A 87 18.10 -16.28 -3.79
N GLU A 88 18.89 -16.64 -4.79
CA GLU A 88 19.42 -17.99 -4.99
C GLU A 88 20.27 -18.50 -3.81
N THR A 89 20.83 -17.58 -3.01
CA THR A 89 21.62 -17.89 -1.81
C THR A 89 20.77 -17.94 -0.54
N GLY A 90 19.45 -17.72 -0.64
CA GLY A 90 18.54 -17.62 0.50
C GLY A 90 18.60 -16.29 1.27
N ARG A 91 19.34 -15.30 0.75
CA ARG A 91 19.40 -13.95 1.31
C ARG A 91 18.12 -13.22 0.99
N ARG A 92 17.59 -12.49 1.98
CA ARG A 92 16.39 -11.66 1.80
C ARG A 92 16.70 -10.42 0.97
N ILE A 93 15.90 -10.24 -0.10
CA ILE A 93 15.90 -9.03 -0.93
C ILE A 93 14.54 -8.36 -0.79
N TRP A 94 14.54 -7.06 -0.51
CA TRP A 94 13.33 -6.25 -0.54
C TRP A 94 12.90 -6.01 -1.99
N ASN A 95 11.60 -6.03 -2.23
CA ASN A 95 11.06 -5.53 -3.50
C ASN A 95 11.50 -4.06 -3.65
N PRO A 96 12.18 -3.68 -4.76
CA PRO A 96 12.74 -2.33 -4.90
C PRO A 96 11.69 -1.22 -4.82
N THR A 97 10.50 -1.43 -5.43
CA THR A 97 9.40 -0.47 -5.37
C THR A 97 8.85 -0.34 -3.96
N PHE A 98 8.71 -1.46 -3.25
CA PHE A 98 8.29 -1.43 -1.86
C PHE A 98 9.32 -0.75 -0.95
N LYS A 99 10.61 -0.98 -1.18
CA LYS A 99 11.67 -0.30 -0.42
C LYS A 99 11.65 1.22 -0.67
N ALA A 100 11.49 1.63 -1.93
CA ALA A 100 11.33 3.05 -2.27
C ALA A 100 10.08 3.68 -1.60
N PHE A 101 8.98 2.94 -1.51
CA PHE A 101 7.79 3.36 -0.79
C PHE A 101 8.05 3.54 0.72
N ALA A 102 8.76 2.58 1.35
CA ALA A 102 9.12 2.68 2.76
C ALA A 102 10.03 3.87 3.04
N ASP A 103 11.00 4.13 2.15
CA ASP A 103 11.90 5.28 2.25
C ASP A 103 11.16 6.61 2.04
N TYR A 104 10.22 6.63 1.10
CA TYR A 104 9.38 7.81 0.82
C TYR A 104 8.56 8.22 2.04
N TRP A 105 7.90 7.26 2.72
CA TRP A 105 7.12 7.51 3.92
C TRP A 105 7.97 7.56 5.20
N GLY A 106 9.23 7.12 5.16
CA GLY A 106 10.16 7.19 6.29
C GLY A 106 9.91 6.14 7.37
N PHE A 107 9.38 4.97 7.04
CA PHE A 107 9.23 3.87 7.98
C PHE A 107 10.21 2.72 7.73
N GLU A 108 10.50 1.95 8.77
CA GLU A 108 11.35 0.76 8.67
C GLU A 108 10.51 -0.51 8.47
N PRO A 109 10.63 -1.22 7.33
CA PRO A 109 9.95 -2.48 7.12
C PRO A 109 10.65 -3.61 7.87
N ARG A 110 9.89 -4.38 8.62
CA ARG A 110 10.33 -5.59 9.35
C ARG A 110 9.57 -6.80 8.83
N VAL A 111 10.22 -7.96 8.84
CA VAL A 111 9.58 -9.23 8.48
C VAL A 111 9.71 -10.21 9.62
N CYS A 112 8.65 -10.94 9.91
CA CYS A 112 8.65 -11.98 10.93
C CYS A 112 9.77 -13.00 10.67
N ARG A 113 10.52 -13.36 11.73
CA ARG A 113 11.51 -14.44 11.64
C ARG A 113 10.79 -15.79 11.55
N PRO A 114 11.31 -16.77 10.75
CA PRO A 114 10.76 -18.12 10.73
C PRO A 114 10.78 -18.73 12.12
N TYR A 115 9.79 -19.55 12.42
CA TYR A 115 9.70 -20.37 13.66
C TYR A 115 9.68 -19.61 15.00
N ARG A 116 9.56 -18.30 15.05
CA ARG A 116 9.24 -17.57 16.28
C ARG A 116 7.75 -17.25 16.34
N ALA A 117 6.94 -18.26 16.67
CA ALA A 117 5.51 -18.12 16.95
C ALA A 117 5.17 -17.06 18.03
N GLN A 118 6.16 -16.63 18.80
CA GLN A 118 6.02 -15.63 19.86
C GLN A 118 5.73 -14.22 19.34
N THR A 119 6.18 -13.88 18.13
CA THR A 119 5.86 -12.59 17.49
C THR A 119 4.44 -12.57 16.92
N LYS A 120 3.92 -13.72 16.52
CA LYS A 120 2.57 -13.90 15.94
C LYS A 120 1.47 -14.13 16.99
N GLY A 121 1.84 -14.52 18.23
CA GLY A 121 0.90 -14.86 19.30
C GLY A 121 0.26 -13.66 20.01
N LYS A 122 0.53 -12.42 19.59
CA LYS A 122 0.04 -11.22 20.26
C LYS A 122 -1.14 -10.54 19.59
N VAL A 123 -1.37 -10.81 18.31
CA VAL A 123 -2.51 -10.26 17.56
C VAL A 123 -3.19 -11.44 16.90
N GLU A 124 -4.44 -11.70 17.25
CA GLU A 124 -5.30 -12.53 16.41
C GLU A 124 -5.19 -11.96 15.00
N SER A 125 -4.89 -12.83 13.99
CA SER A 125 -4.76 -12.36 12.62
C SER A 125 -5.95 -11.47 12.28
N GLY A 126 -5.69 -10.23 11.87
CA GLY A 126 -6.73 -9.25 11.60
C GLY A 126 -7.75 -9.75 10.58
N VAL A 127 -7.29 -10.53 9.59
CA VAL A 127 -8.16 -11.19 8.62
C VAL A 127 -9.03 -12.26 9.28
N LYS A 128 -8.52 -13.05 10.25
CA LYS A 128 -9.34 -14.00 11.01
C LYS A 128 -10.38 -13.29 11.85
N TYR A 129 -10.03 -12.13 12.40
CA TYR A 129 -10.97 -11.31 13.16
C TYR A 129 -12.13 -10.83 12.29
N VAL A 130 -11.86 -10.32 11.09
CA VAL A 130 -12.91 -9.98 10.10
C VAL A 130 -13.78 -11.19 9.78
N LYS A 131 -13.17 -12.34 9.47
CA LYS A 131 -13.92 -13.56 9.14
C LYS A 131 -14.84 -14.05 10.24
N ARG A 132 -14.42 -13.91 11.50
CA ARG A 132 -15.17 -14.46 12.65
C ARG A 132 -16.18 -13.51 13.25
N ASN A 133 -15.93 -12.19 13.15
CA ASN A 133 -16.70 -11.18 13.87
C ASN A 133 -17.43 -10.19 12.99
N PHE A 134 -17.00 -9.99 11.73
CA PHE A 134 -17.66 -9.09 10.79
C PHE A 134 -18.57 -9.84 9.80
N LEU A 135 -18.08 -10.90 9.17
CA LEU A 135 -18.81 -11.61 8.11
C LEU A 135 -20.07 -12.36 8.58
N PRO A 136 -20.11 -13.02 9.76
CA PRO A 136 -21.26 -13.85 10.12
C PRO A 136 -22.56 -13.06 10.15
N GLY A 137 -23.59 -13.60 9.46
CA GLY A 137 -24.94 -13.02 9.43
C GLY A 137 -25.10 -11.80 8.54
N ARG A 138 -24.07 -11.39 7.79
CA ARG A 138 -24.13 -10.25 6.87
C ARG A 138 -24.27 -10.70 5.43
N THR A 139 -24.92 -9.87 4.64
CA THR A 139 -24.99 -9.95 3.18
C THR A 139 -24.62 -8.62 2.59
N PHE A 140 -24.04 -8.64 1.39
CA PHE A 140 -23.50 -7.44 0.75
C PHE A 140 -24.04 -7.35 -0.68
N VAL A 141 -24.30 -6.14 -1.14
CA VAL A 141 -24.71 -5.89 -2.52
C VAL A 141 -23.51 -6.08 -3.45
N ASP A 142 -22.41 -5.40 -3.16
CA ASP A 142 -21.15 -5.40 -3.91
C ASP A 142 -19.96 -5.07 -2.99
N VAL A 143 -18.78 -4.89 -3.57
CA VAL A 143 -17.54 -4.56 -2.83
C VAL A 143 -17.60 -3.18 -2.18
N VAL A 144 -18.34 -2.24 -2.76
CA VAL A 144 -18.50 -0.88 -2.20
C VAL A 144 -19.34 -0.94 -0.94
N ASP A 145 -20.46 -1.66 -0.97
CA ASP A 145 -21.31 -1.93 0.19
C ASP A 145 -20.55 -2.72 1.26
N PHE A 146 -19.76 -3.72 0.85
CA PHE A 146 -18.89 -4.46 1.77
C PHE A 146 -17.94 -3.53 2.52
N GLN A 147 -17.24 -2.63 1.80
CA GLN A 147 -16.32 -1.67 2.42
C GLN A 147 -17.05 -0.71 3.36
N ALA A 148 -18.19 -0.18 2.95
CA ALA A 148 -18.97 0.73 3.78
C ALA A 148 -19.41 0.06 5.11
N GLN A 149 -19.91 -1.17 5.04
CA GLN A 149 -20.27 -1.93 6.25
C GLN A 149 -19.05 -2.30 7.11
N LEU A 150 -17.89 -2.56 6.48
CA LEU A 150 -16.64 -2.85 7.19
C LEU A 150 -16.13 -1.62 7.95
N ASP A 151 -16.21 -0.43 7.35
CA ASP A 151 -15.82 0.85 7.97
C ASP A 151 -16.74 1.20 9.14
N GLU A 152 -18.06 1.01 8.97
CA GLU A 152 -19.03 1.19 10.04
C GLU A 152 -18.77 0.23 11.21
N TRP A 153 -18.58 -1.07 10.92
CA TRP A 153 -18.26 -2.06 11.92
C TRP A 153 -16.94 -1.75 12.65
N ASN A 154 -15.92 -1.29 11.92
CA ASN A 154 -14.66 -0.91 12.53
C ASN A 154 -14.85 0.19 13.57
N THR A 155 -15.54 1.27 13.21
CA THR A 155 -15.73 2.44 14.08
C THR A 155 -16.71 2.22 15.23
N THR A 156 -17.75 1.43 15.00
CA THR A 156 -18.83 1.21 15.99
C THR A 156 -18.59 0.01 16.90
N ILE A 157 -17.88 -1.01 16.43
CA ILE A 157 -17.69 -2.27 17.15
C ILE A 157 -16.20 -2.53 17.44
N ALA A 158 -15.35 -2.63 16.42
CA ALA A 158 -13.96 -3.05 16.62
C ALA A 158 -13.15 -2.05 17.47
N ASP A 159 -13.31 -0.76 17.23
CA ASP A 159 -12.63 0.32 17.98
C ASP A 159 -13.18 0.50 19.40
N ARG A 160 -14.42 0.07 19.65
CA ARG A 160 -15.15 0.28 20.92
C ARG A 160 -15.30 -0.98 21.79
N ARG A 161 -14.82 -2.12 21.34
CA ARG A 161 -14.81 -3.33 22.17
C ARG A 161 -13.69 -3.28 23.22
N VAL A 162 -13.90 -3.90 24.36
CA VAL A 162 -12.79 -4.17 25.29
C VAL A 162 -11.87 -5.21 24.66
N HIS A 163 -10.61 -4.85 24.41
CA HIS A 163 -9.65 -5.75 23.78
C HIS A 163 -9.16 -6.80 24.78
N GLY A 164 -9.23 -8.09 24.41
CA GLY A 164 -8.98 -9.21 25.32
C GLY A 164 -7.56 -9.29 25.91
N THR A 165 -6.57 -8.58 25.33
CA THR A 165 -5.19 -8.56 25.84
C THR A 165 -4.89 -7.30 26.64
N THR A 166 -5.37 -6.15 26.20
CA THR A 166 -5.09 -4.85 26.83
C THR A 166 -6.11 -4.48 27.89
N HIS A 167 -7.29 -5.14 27.87
CA HIS A 167 -8.43 -4.86 28.74
C HIS A 167 -8.94 -3.40 28.67
N GLU A 168 -8.56 -2.70 27.59
CA GLU A 168 -8.99 -1.33 27.30
C GLU A 168 -9.63 -1.26 25.91
N LEU A 169 -10.33 -0.17 25.63
CA LEU A 169 -10.87 0.12 24.31
C LEU A 169 -9.73 0.56 23.36
N PRO A 170 -9.63 0.02 22.15
CA PRO A 170 -8.61 0.46 21.18
C PRO A 170 -8.65 1.96 20.92
N MET A 171 -9.82 2.58 20.86
CA MET A 171 -9.97 4.02 20.64
C MET A 171 -9.39 4.85 21.79
N VAL A 172 -9.62 4.47 23.04
CA VAL A 172 -9.07 5.16 24.22
C VAL A 172 -7.54 5.05 24.26
N ARG A 173 -7.01 3.87 23.91
CA ARG A 173 -5.54 3.70 23.79
C ARG A 173 -4.97 4.52 22.63
N PHE A 174 -5.71 4.62 21.53
CA PHE A 174 -5.30 5.41 20.37
C PHE A 174 -5.15 6.89 20.67
N GLU A 175 -5.98 7.48 21.52
CA GLU A 175 -5.83 8.88 21.96
C GLU A 175 -4.44 9.14 22.57
N ARG A 176 -3.87 8.15 23.28
CA ARG A 176 -2.51 8.20 23.83
C ARG A 176 -1.42 7.91 22.78
N GLU A 177 -1.73 7.18 21.72
CA GLU A 177 -0.79 6.81 20.66
C GLU A 177 -0.71 7.84 19.54
N HIS A 178 -1.84 8.51 19.21
CA HIS A 178 -1.98 9.37 18.04
C HIS A 178 -0.87 10.43 17.94
N GLY A 179 -0.54 11.11 19.03
CA GLY A 179 0.52 12.12 19.06
C GLY A 179 1.95 11.59 18.94
N GLN A 180 2.14 10.24 18.94
CA GLN A 180 3.43 9.57 18.77
C GLN A 180 3.61 8.97 17.37
N LEU A 181 2.58 9.00 16.52
CA LEU A 181 2.68 8.59 15.13
C LEU A 181 3.55 9.59 14.34
N VAL A 182 4.23 9.09 13.32
CA VAL A 182 4.92 9.93 12.34
C VAL A 182 3.84 10.65 11.53
N PRO A 183 3.80 12.00 11.53
CA PRO A 183 2.78 12.76 10.84
C PRO A 183 2.97 12.68 9.31
N LEU A 184 1.86 12.78 8.57
CA LEU A 184 1.92 12.74 7.09
C LEU A 184 2.47 14.03 6.48
N ALA A 185 2.52 15.14 7.24
CA ALA A 185 3.12 16.42 6.86
C ALA A 185 2.65 16.99 5.49
N GLY A 186 1.45 16.62 5.03
CA GLY A 186 0.94 17.02 3.73
C GLY A 186 1.60 16.32 2.54
N GLN A 187 2.36 15.25 2.81
CA GLN A 187 3.01 14.45 1.78
C GLN A 187 1.95 13.76 0.89
N GLY A 188 2.10 13.87 -0.42
CA GLY A 188 1.17 13.26 -1.39
C GLY A 188 1.34 11.75 -1.50
N SER A 189 0.54 11.13 -2.37
CA SER A 189 0.65 9.69 -2.63
C SER A 189 1.96 9.34 -3.32
N PHE A 190 2.64 8.29 -2.85
CA PHE A 190 3.86 7.74 -3.48
C PHE A 190 3.68 7.45 -4.97
N GLN A 191 2.52 6.89 -5.37
CA GLN A 191 2.25 6.59 -6.77
C GLN A 191 2.08 7.85 -7.64
N GLN A 192 1.73 8.99 -7.03
CA GLN A 192 1.55 10.26 -7.72
C GLN A 192 2.82 11.11 -7.73
N GLU A 193 3.67 11.04 -6.71
CA GLU A 193 4.81 11.93 -6.54
C GLU A 193 6.17 11.24 -6.69
N ALA A 194 6.25 9.93 -6.51
CA ALA A 194 7.52 9.23 -6.63
C ALA A 194 7.95 9.07 -8.09
N ARG A 195 9.22 9.36 -8.34
CA ARG A 195 9.87 9.05 -9.62
C ARG A 195 10.09 7.54 -9.74
N VAL A 196 9.54 6.95 -10.77
CA VAL A 196 9.66 5.52 -11.07
C VAL A 196 10.60 5.32 -12.25
N SER A 197 11.66 4.55 -12.06
CA SER A 197 12.62 4.25 -13.13
C SER A 197 12.01 3.30 -14.17
N ARG A 198 12.19 3.63 -15.46
CA ARG A 198 11.74 2.84 -16.61
C ARG A 198 12.81 2.78 -17.68
N ILE A 199 12.81 1.72 -18.49
CA ILE A 199 13.59 1.66 -19.73
C ILE A 199 12.65 2.02 -20.86
N VAL A 200 13.13 2.90 -21.75
CA VAL A 200 12.38 3.29 -22.94
C VAL A 200 12.32 2.11 -23.91
N ALA A 201 11.12 1.70 -24.28
CA ALA A 201 10.90 0.60 -25.21
C ALA A 201 11.28 0.99 -26.66
N GLU A 202 11.34 -0.01 -27.57
CA GLU A 202 11.69 0.18 -28.99
C GLU A 202 10.74 1.10 -29.75
N ASP A 203 9.51 1.23 -29.27
CA ASP A 203 8.49 2.15 -29.79
C ASP A 203 8.54 3.53 -29.13
N TYR A 204 9.66 3.90 -28.49
CA TYR A 204 9.89 5.15 -27.76
C TYR A 204 8.82 5.50 -26.71
N LEU A 205 8.16 4.50 -26.17
CA LEU A 205 7.18 4.66 -25.10
C LEU A 205 7.72 4.17 -23.74
N VAL A 206 7.25 4.80 -22.68
CA VAL A 206 7.47 4.35 -21.30
C VAL A 206 6.14 4.15 -20.60
N SER A 207 6.08 3.17 -19.70
CA SER A 207 4.87 2.82 -18.98
C SER A 207 4.79 3.52 -17.63
N LEU A 208 3.63 4.10 -17.32
CA LEU A 208 3.25 4.53 -16.00
C LEU A 208 1.86 3.97 -15.69
N ALA A 209 1.74 3.19 -14.63
CA ALA A 209 0.56 2.37 -14.36
C ALA A 209 0.22 1.47 -15.57
N THR A 210 -0.97 1.57 -16.12
CA THR A 210 -1.41 0.80 -17.28
C THR A 210 -1.26 1.53 -18.60
N ASN A 211 -0.90 2.82 -18.58
CA ASN A 211 -0.80 3.69 -19.77
C ASN A 211 0.64 3.90 -20.20
N ARG A 212 0.83 4.34 -21.45
CA ARG A 212 2.14 4.51 -22.07
C ARG A 212 2.29 5.92 -22.67
N TYR A 213 3.47 6.52 -22.51
CA TYR A 213 3.77 7.90 -22.88
C TYR A 213 5.06 7.97 -23.69
N SER A 214 5.05 8.74 -24.78
CA SER A 214 6.22 8.87 -25.63
C SER A 214 7.32 9.72 -25.00
N VAL A 215 8.55 9.41 -25.34
CA VAL A 215 9.73 10.22 -25.10
C VAL A 215 10.52 10.39 -26.40
N PRO A 216 11.44 11.33 -26.51
CA PRO A 216 12.26 11.46 -27.71
C PRO A 216 12.90 10.12 -28.11
N PHE A 217 12.72 9.69 -29.37
CA PHE A 217 13.11 8.38 -29.89
C PHE A 217 14.60 8.06 -29.64
N ARG A 218 15.48 9.07 -29.58
CA ARG A 218 16.90 8.92 -29.25
C ARG A 218 17.16 8.34 -27.85
N LEU A 219 16.14 8.24 -27.02
CA LEU A 219 16.23 7.67 -25.66
C LEU A 219 15.83 6.19 -25.63
N ILE A 220 15.52 5.54 -26.76
CA ILE A 220 15.24 4.10 -26.84
C ILE A 220 16.39 3.33 -26.17
N GLY A 221 16.03 2.38 -25.31
CA GLY A 221 16.95 1.59 -24.51
C GLY A 221 17.58 2.32 -23.31
N GLN A 222 17.37 3.62 -23.19
CA GLN A 222 17.88 4.42 -22.07
C GLN A 222 16.96 4.30 -20.84
N ARG A 223 17.53 4.50 -19.67
CA ARG A 223 16.79 4.59 -18.41
C ARG A 223 16.29 6.00 -18.21
N VAL A 224 15.00 6.13 -17.95
CA VAL A 224 14.34 7.40 -17.62
C VAL A 224 13.57 7.25 -16.30
N GLU A 225 13.29 8.38 -15.67
CA GLU A 225 12.45 8.46 -14.49
C GLU A 225 11.10 9.07 -14.88
N VAL A 226 10.03 8.45 -14.47
CA VAL A 226 8.66 8.88 -14.75
C VAL A 226 7.98 9.24 -13.44
N GLN A 227 7.36 10.41 -13.39
CA GLN A 227 6.65 10.92 -12.23
C GLN A 227 5.27 11.42 -12.66
N ARG A 228 4.25 11.11 -11.88
CA ARG A 228 2.95 11.79 -11.98
C ARG A 228 2.93 12.97 -11.01
N ARG A 229 2.57 14.14 -11.49
CA ARG A 229 2.36 15.33 -10.66
C ARG A 229 0.99 15.92 -10.99
N GLY A 230 0.00 15.65 -10.13
CA GLY A 230 -1.38 16.02 -10.39
C GLY A 230 -1.91 15.40 -11.69
N ASP A 231 -2.31 16.24 -12.64
CA ASP A 231 -2.84 15.82 -13.95
C ASP A 231 -1.78 15.69 -15.04
N THR A 232 -0.51 15.75 -14.69
CA THR A 232 0.60 15.63 -15.64
C THR A 232 1.51 14.44 -15.33
N VAL A 233 2.08 13.86 -16.38
CA VAL A 233 3.17 12.88 -16.33
C VAL A 233 4.42 13.56 -16.82
N GLN A 234 5.42 13.67 -15.97
CA GLN A 234 6.72 14.22 -16.27
C GLN A 234 7.74 13.09 -16.41
N ILE A 235 8.61 13.17 -17.41
CA ILE A 235 9.62 12.16 -17.70
C ILE A 235 10.98 12.83 -17.72
N PHE A 236 11.93 12.25 -16.99
CA PHE A 236 13.26 12.81 -16.79
C PHE A 236 14.33 11.82 -17.28
N HIS A 237 15.35 12.34 -17.93
CA HIS A 237 16.56 11.62 -18.25
C HIS A 237 17.78 12.37 -17.69
N ARG A 238 18.54 11.73 -16.80
CA ARG A 238 19.68 12.36 -16.10
C ARG A 238 19.28 13.70 -15.46
N ASP A 239 18.18 13.68 -14.68
CA ASP A 239 17.57 14.82 -13.98
C ASP A 239 17.07 15.98 -14.87
N ARG A 240 17.10 15.84 -16.20
CA ARG A 240 16.51 16.80 -17.14
C ARG A 240 15.14 16.30 -17.59
N GLU A 241 14.14 17.16 -17.51
CA GLU A 241 12.83 16.87 -18.09
C GLU A 241 12.95 16.73 -19.61
N VAL A 242 12.50 15.59 -20.14
CA VAL A 242 12.57 15.26 -21.57
C VAL A 242 11.20 15.13 -22.21
N ALA A 243 10.14 14.98 -21.41
CA ALA A 243 8.77 14.95 -21.88
C ALA A 243 7.79 15.29 -20.74
N THR A 244 6.70 15.94 -21.09
CA THR A 244 5.53 16.13 -20.23
C THR A 244 4.27 15.83 -20.99
N HIS A 245 3.38 15.04 -20.38
CA HIS A 245 2.09 14.65 -20.95
C HIS A 245 0.98 14.91 -19.94
N PRO A 246 -0.24 15.27 -20.38
CA PRO A 246 -1.41 15.13 -19.54
C PRO A 246 -1.66 13.65 -19.21
N VAL A 247 -2.13 13.39 -18.01
CA VAL A 247 -2.52 12.02 -17.59
C VAL A 247 -3.64 11.54 -18.51
N ILE A 248 -3.49 10.33 -19.05
CA ILE A 248 -4.52 9.72 -19.91
C ILE A 248 -5.59 9.12 -18.99
N PRO A 249 -6.87 9.49 -19.16
CA PRO A 249 -7.97 8.82 -18.46
C PRO A 249 -8.17 7.40 -19.01
N GLY A 250 -8.46 6.45 -18.13
CA GLY A 250 -8.64 5.03 -18.49
C GLY A 250 -7.37 4.21 -18.47
N ASN A 251 -7.45 2.98 -19.00
CA ASN A 251 -6.39 1.97 -18.93
C ASN A 251 -5.95 1.52 -20.32
N HIS A 252 -4.70 1.02 -20.42
CA HIS A 252 -4.13 0.41 -21.62
C HIS A 252 -4.12 1.32 -22.86
N GLN A 253 -4.00 2.62 -22.64
CA GLN A 253 -3.90 3.62 -23.70
C GLN A 253 -2.47 4.13 -23.83
N PHE A 254 -2.20 4.80 -24.96
CA PHE A 254 -0.90 5.44 -25.19
C PHE A 254 -1.09 6.84 -25.74
N ARG A 255 -0.10 7.70 -25.47
CA ARG A 255 -0.03 9.06 -26.00
C ARG A 255 1.32 9.32 -26.61
N ILE A 256 1.31 9.73 -27.87
CA ILE A 256 2.51 10.06 -28.65
C ILE A 256 2.49 11.55 -28.96
N LEU A 257 3.59 12.22 -28.68
CA LEU A 257 3.85 13.57 -29.14
C LEU A 257 4.60 13.51 -30.48
N PRO A 258 4.15 14.25 -31.51
CA PRO A 258 4.78 14.21 -32.85
C PRO A 258 6.29 14.52 -32.84
N GLU A 259 6.72 15.41 -31.95
CA GLU A 259 8.11 15.80 -31.78
C GLU A 259 9.02 14.73 -31.20
N HIS A 260 8.47 13.64 -30.72
CA HIS A 260 9.23 12.52 -30.13
C HIS A 260 9.62 11.47 -31.19
N GLY A 261 8.97 11.44 -32.35
CA GLY A 261 9.18 10.43 -33.37
C GLY A 261 10.48 10.59 -34.16
N PRO A 262 10.92 9.54 -34.87
CA PRO A 262 12.05 9.61 -35.78
C PRO A 262 11.71 10.55 -36.94
N GLY A 263 12.50 11.62 -37.11
CA GLY A 263 12.26 12.69 -38.07
C GLY A 263 11.77 14.01 -37.49
N ALA A 264 11.54 14.10 -36.17
CA ALA A 264 11.33 15.35 -35.48
C ALA A 264 12.61 16.16 -35.49
N ILE A 265 12.68 17.19 -36.32
CA ILE A 265 13.77 18.15 -36.35
C ILE A 265 13.62 19.03 -35.10
N ALA A 266 14.63 19.04 -34.24
CA ALA A 266 14.68 19.98 -33.13
C ALA A 266 14.65 21.40 -33.72
N ARG A 267 13.52 22.11 -33.54
CA ARG A 267 13.49 23.55 -33.78
C ARG A 267 14.28 24.19 -32.67
N THR A 268 15.43 24.73 -33.03
CA THR A 268 16.27 25.59 -32.22
C THR A 268 15.53 26.87 -31.82
#